data_6a8216bc8c66d57ef901c971f8e92229
#
_entry.id   6a8216bc8c66d57ef901c971f8e92229
#
_cell.length_a   1.000
_cell.length_b   1.000
_cell.length_c   1.000
_cell.angle_alpha   90.00
_cell.angle_beta   90.00
_cell.angle_gamma   90.00
#
_symmetry.space_group_name_H-M   'P 1'
#
loop_
_entity.id
_entity.type
_entity.pdbx_description
1 polymer ?
#
loop_
_entity_poly.entity_id
_entity_poly.type
_entity_poly.pdbx_seq_one_letter_code
_entity_poly.pdbx_strand_id
1 'polypeptide(L)'
;KSGSYKDMHLLHEVYYNTRKGDRFGLNAWYIHSNRELPMLTTDYGDENDFENRQRETTFRGILSWDHMRENWKLTAKGGYIHTQMKYDYKRDAGNGVMTSMTRSRSKVNTFYGQTEGEYYIGRKWLFTASASVHQHFVESRDKNIIRQDGNKAVVGYKKGRTELSGSTSAKWQPNERMGMSVVLREEMYGDKWTPLIPAFFIDGVVSKKGNVMLKASVSRNFRFPTLNDLYFLPGGNPDLKRESGWTYDVGSSFAMGKEDVYSWTGSINWFDSHVKD
;
A
#
# COMPACT_ATOMS: atom_id res chain seq x y z
N LYS A 1 6.39 1.18 -31.71
CA LYS A 1 7.10 2.32 -31.09
C LYS A 1 7.30 2.01 -29.60
N SER A 2 8.54 2.13 -29.08
CA SER A 2 8.83 2.04 -27.66
C SER A 2 8.35 3.31 -26.96
N GLY A 3 7.64 3.18 -25.84
CA GLY A 3 7.19 4.33 -25.06
C GLY A 3 8.37 5.10 -24.45
N SER A 4 8.35 6.42 -24.52
CA SER A 4 9.33 7.27 -23.84
C SER A 4 8.95 7.44 -22.38
N TYR A 5 9.97 7.59 -21.53
CA TYR A 5 9.82 7.74 -20.10
C TYR A 5 10.75 8.83 -19.57
N LYS A 6 10.22 9.78 -18.82
CA LYS A 6 11.00 10.85 -18.20
C LYS A 6 10.50 11.08 -16.78
N ASP A 7 11.40 10.89 -15.81
CA ASP A 7 11.16 11.11 -14.39
C ASP A 7 12.08 12.16 -13.80
N MET A 8 11.55 12.88 -12.82
CA MET A 8 12.29 13.77 -11.95
C MET A 8 11.88 13.49 -10.51
N HIS A 9 12.85 13.24 -9.65
CA HIS A 9 12.67 13.03 -8.22
C HIS A 9 13.50 14.04 -7.45
N LEU A 10 12.89 14.69 -6.46
CA LEU A 10 13.58 15.54 -5.49
C LEU A 10 13.18 15.08 -4.10
N LEU A 11 14.18 14.66 -3.31
CA LEU A 11 14.00 14.26 -1.92
C LEU A 11 14.82 15.18 -1.03
N HIS A 12 14.20 15.72 0.01
CA HIS A 12 14.85 16.49 1.05
C HIS A 12 14.48 15.94 2.41
N GLU A 13 15.50 15.68 3.23
CA GLU A 13 15.34 15.12 4.57
C GLU A 13 16.13 15.93 5.58
N VAL A 14 15.50 16.27 6.70
CA VAL A 14 16.12 16.95 7.82
C VAL A 14 15.78 16.21 9.10
N TYR A 15 16.80 15.96 9.92
CA TYR A 15 16.63 15.31 11.20
C TYR A 15 17.28 16.13 12.32
N TYR A 16 16.59 16.17 13.45
CA TYR A 16 17.09 16.81 14.67
C TYR A 16 16.99 15.84 15.84
N ASN A 17 18.12 15.55 16.46
CA ASN A 17 18.18 14.66 17.61
C ASN A 17 18.44 15.48 18.89
N THR A 18 17.65 15.24 19.93
CA THR A 18 17.83 15.85 21.23
C THR A 18 18.71 14.98 22.12
N ARG A 19 19.31 15.58 23.16
CA ARG A 19 20.05 14.83 24.16
C ARG A 19 19.15 13.94 25.04
N LYS A 20 17.84 14.15 25.01
CA LYS A 20 16.85 13.42 25.83
C LYS A 20 16.26 12.20 25.14
N GLY A 21 16.77 11.81 23.96
CA GLY A 21 16.31 10.63 23.22
C GLY A 21 15.14 10.90 22.28
N ASP A 22 14.88 12.19 21.95
CA ASP A 22 13.91 12.52 20.90
C ASP A 22 14.61 12.70 19.57
N ARG A 23 13.98 12.23 18.52
CA ARG A 23 14.35 12.49 17.13
C ARG A 23 13.15 13.07 16.39
N PHE A 24 13.34 14.25 15.82
CA PHE A 24 12.37 14.88 14.92
C PHE A 24 12.86 14.74 13.48
N GLY A 25 11.96 14.44 12.57
CA GLY A 25 12.24 14.34 11.15
C GLY A 25 11.26 15.12 10.31
N LEU A 26 11.77 15.79 9.28
CA LEU A 26 10.99 16.40 8.21
C LEU A 26 11.48 15.82 6.90
N ASN A 27 10.58 15.17 6.15
CA ASN A 27 10.86 14.63 4.83
C ASN A 27 9.90 15.25 3.82
N ALA A 28 10.45 15.75 2.71
CA ALA A 28 9.69 16.28 1.59
C ALA A 28 10.15 15.59 0.30
N TRP A 29 9.20 15.01 -0.42
CA TRP A 29 9.46 14.31 -1.66
C TRP A 29 8.56 14.82 -2.78
N TYR A 30 9.16 15.26 -3.86
CA TYR A 30 8.49 15.64 -5.10
C TYR A 30 8.86 14.67 -6.21
N ILE A 31 7.86 14.20 -6.94
CA ILE A 31 8.00 13.29 -8.08
C ILE A 31 7.22 13.87 -9.24
N HIS A 32 7.86 13.96 -10.40
CA HIS A 32 7.18 14.25 -11.66
C HIS A 32 7.54 13.19 -12.68
N SER A 33 6.53 12.53 -13.23
CA SER A 33 6.65 11.46 -14.22
C SER A 33 5.89 11.83 -15.49
N ASN A 34 6.50 11.62 -16.63
CA ASN A 34 5.87 11.74 -17.95
C ASN A 34 6.26 10.52 -18.79
N ARG A 35 5.26 9.72 -19.16
CA ARG A 35 5.48 8.49 -19.90
C ARG A 35 4.51 8.35 -21.05
N GLU A 36 5.02 7.84 -22.15
CA GLU A 36 4.23 7.33 -23.25
C GLU A 36 3.93 5.86 -22.99
N LEU A 37 2.65 5.51 -23.07
CA LEU A 37 2.20 4.14 -22.89
C LEU A 37 2.16 3.42 -24.26
N PRO A 38 2.36 2.09 -24.27
CA PRO A 38 2.21 1.32 -25.49
C PRO A 38 0.78 1.42 -26.03
N MET A 39 0.62 1.00 -27.27
CA MET A 39 -0.68 0.90 -27.93
C MET A 39 -1.62 -0.01 -27.10
N LEU A 40 -2.89 0.37 -27.04
CA LEU A 40 -3.91 -0.49 -26.45
C LEU A 40 -4.09 -1.76 -27.29
N THR A 41 -4.38 -2.88 -26.65
CA THR A 41 -4.56 -4.18 -27.33
C THR A 41 -5.69 -4.15 -28.35
N THR A 42 -6.70 -3.33 -28.15
CA THR A 42 -7.82 -3.11 -29.08
C THR A 42 -7.42 -2.42 -30.37
N ASP A 43 -6.27 -1.75 -30.39
CA ASP A 43 -5.80 -0.94 -31.51
C ASP A 43 -4.63 -1.62 -32.25
N TYR A 44 -4.29 -2.86 -31.90
CA TYR A 44 -3.29 -3.64 -32.63
C TYR A 44 -3.71 -3.88 -34.07
N GLY A 45 -2.80 -3.61 -35.00
CA GLY A 45 -3.05 -3.72 -36.42
C GLY A 45 -3.56 -2.42 -37.07
N ASP A 46 -3.76 -1.36 -36.32
CA ASP A 46 -4.06 -0.05 -36.84
C ASP A 46 -2.75 0.67 -37.25
N GLU A 47 -2.69 1.11 -38.53
CA GLU A 47 -1.53 1.84 -39.06
C GLU A 47 -1.55 3.34 -38.69
N ASN A 48 -2.67 3.82 -38.15
CA ASN A 48 -2.84 5.23 -37.82
C ASN A 48 -1.98 5.66 -36.61
N ASP A 49 -1.53 6.90 -36.63
CA ASP A 49 -0.76 7.47 -35.51
C ASP A 49 -1.62 7.62 -34.27
N PHE A 50 -0.99 7.41 -33.12
CA PHE A 50 -1.61 7.60 -31.83
C PHE A 50 -0.65 8.29 -30.83
N GLU A 51 -1.22 8.99 -29.87
CA GLU A 51 -0.53 9.55 -28.69
C GLU A 51 -1.19 8.99 -27.43
N ASN A 52 -0.46 8.18 -26.66
CA ASN A 52 -0.92 7.59 -25.41
C ASN A 52 0.02 8.03 -24.29
N ARG A 53 -0.38 9.03 -23.51
CA ARG A 53 0.50 9.71 -22.56
C ARG A 53 -0.10 9.83 -21.17
N GLN A 54 0.69 9.46 -20.18
CA GLN A 54 0.37 9.67 -18.77
C GLN A 54 1.41 10.59 -18.13
N ARG A 55 0.90 11.60 -17.40
CA ARG A 55 1.71 12.50 -16.57
C ARG A 55 1.23 12.40 -15.14
N GLU A 56 2.16 12.27 -14.22
CA GLU A 56 1.87 12.20 -12.80
C GLU A 56 2.77 13.17 -12.03
N THR A 57 2.21 13.87 -11.08
CA THR A 57 2.94 14.71 -10.15
C THR A 57 2.50 14.34 -8.75
N THR A 58 3.46 13.99 -7.89
CA THR A 58 3.21 13.65 -6.49
C THR A 58 4.11 14.50 -5.60
N PHE A 59 3.51 15.11 -4.58
CA PHE A 59 4.20 15.72 -3.46
C PHE A 59 3.86 14.97 -2.18
N ARG A 60 4.86 14.70 -1.35
CA ARG A 60 4.71 14.09 -0.02
C ARG A 60 5.49 14.89 1.00
N GLY A 61 4.82 15.32 2.06
CA GLY A 61 5.45 15.94 3.22
C GLY A 61 5.16 15.12 4.46
N ILE A 62 6.18 14.82 5.27
CA ILE A 62 6.07 13.96 6.46
C ILE A 62 6.82 14.62 7.60
N LEU A 63 6.16 14.79 8.73
CA LEU A 63 6.75 15.09 10.02
C LEU A 63 6.78 13.82 10.84
N SER A 64 7.89 13.53 11.49
CA SER A 64 8.03 12.39 12.40
C SER A 64 8.64 12.80 13.74
N TRP A 65 8.24 12.12 14.78
CA TRP A 65 8.81 12.19 16.11
C TRP A 65 8.97 10.78 16.64
N ASP A 66 10.20 10.46 17.04
CA ASP A 66 10.56 9.23 17.74
C ASP A 66 11.08 9.60 19.12
N HIS A 67 10.58 8.92 20.14
CA HIS A 67 11.06 9.01 21.51
C HIS A 67 11.43 7.62 21.99
N MET A 68 12.66 7.45 22.47
CA MET A 68 13.18 6.16 22.91
C MET A 68 13.67 6.25 24.35
N ARG A 69 13.29 5.25 25.14
CA ARG A 69 13.76 5.00 26.49
C ARG A 69 14.27 3.56 26.60
N GLU A 70 14.77 3.21 27.76
CA GLU A 70 15.36 1.90 28.01
C GLU A 70 14.43 0.72 27.66
N ASN A 71 13.16 0.83 28.02
CA ASN A 71 12.18 -0.26 27.86
C ASN A 71 10.93 0.10 27.06
N TRP A 72 10.88 1.28 26.44
CA TRP A 72 9.78 1.66 25.57
C TRP A 72 10.21 2.64 24.48
N LYS A 73 9.46 2.61 23.40
CA LYS A 73 9.61 3.52 22.25
C LYS A 73 8.24 4.03 21.84
N LEU A 74 8.16 5.30 21.50
CA LEU A 74 6.98 5.93 20.91
C LEU A 74 7.39 6.58 19.58
N THR A 75 6.64 6.28 18.54
CA THR A 75 6.79 6.92 17.23
C THR A 75 5.48 7.60 16.87
N ALA A 76 5.53 8.84 16.42
CA ALA A 76 4.39 9.53 15.83
C ALA A 76 4.79 10.13 14.49
N LYS A 77 3.88 10.03 13.52
CA LYS A 77 4.07 10.58 12.16
C LYS A 77 2.79 11.27 11.72
N GLY A 78 2.95 12.40 11.04
CA GLY A 78 1.85 13.06 10.37
C GLY A 78 2.30 13.52 9.00
N GLY A 79 1.41 13.50 8.02
CA GLY A 79 1.81 13.86 6.69
C GLY A 79 0.68 14.23 5.76
N TYR A 80 1.10 14.78 4.64
CA TYR A 80 0.24 15.16 3.53
C TYR A 80 0.80 14.61 2.23
N ILE A 81 -0.09 14.04 1.42
CA ILE A 81 0.22 13.54 0.08
C ILE A 81 -0.73 14.21 -0.90
N HIS A 82 -0.17 14.82 -1.94
CA HIS A 82 -0.90 15.33 -3.09
C HIS A 82 -0.45 14.59 -4.34
N THR A 83 -1.37 13.96 -5.04
CA THR A 83 -1.11 13.32 -6.34
C THR A 83 -2.04 13.89 -7.38
N GLN A 84 -1.49 14.29 -8.52
CA GLN A 84 -2.24 14.66 -9.71
C GLN A 84 -1.80 13.78 -10.87
N MET A 85 -2.76 13.10 -11.49
CA MET A 85 -2.56 12.31 -12.69
C MET A 85 -3.35 12.90 -13.85
N LYS A 86 -2.71 12.94 -15.02
CA LYS A 86 -3.30 13.35 -16.30
C LYS A 86 -3.02 12.25 -17.31
N TYR A 87 -4.07 11.72 -17.89
CA TYR A 87 -3.98 10.73 -18.94
C TYR A 87 -4.66 11.28 -20.20
N ASP A 88 -3.95 11.26 -21.34
CA ASP A 88 -4.43 11.71 -22.63
C ASP A 88 -4.19 10.57 -23.64
N TYR A 89 -5.25 10.10 -24.27
CA TYR A 89 -5.21 9.20 -25.40
C TYR A 89 -5.83 9.88 -26.62
N LYS A 90 -5.04 10.01 -27.69
CA LYS A 90 -5.45 10.57 -28.96
C LYS A 90 -5.11 9.60 -30.08
N ARG A 91 -5.89 9.64 -31.15
CA ARG A 91 -5.74 8.80 -32.31
C ARG A 91 -6.03 9.62 -33.57
N ASP A 92 -5.28 9.36 -34.65
CA ASP A 92 -5.61 9.87 -35.95
C ASP A 92 -6.83 9.10 -36.49
N ALA A 93 -7.84 9.84 -36.93
CA ALA A 93 -9.08 9.29 -37.51
C ALA A 93 -8.93 8.94 -38.99
N GLY A 94 -7.70 8.93 -39.53
CA GLY A 94 -7.42 8.62 -40.94
C GLY A 94 -7.31 9.85 -41.86
N ASN A 95 -7.29 11.06 -41.29
CA ASN A 95 -7.21 12.32 -42.04
C ASN A 95 -6.01 13.19 -41.62
N GLY A 96 -5.06 12.65 -40.84
CA GLY A 96 -3.92 13.38 -40.29
C GLY A 96 -4.27 14.28 -39.11
N VAL A 97 -5.51 14.24 -38.58
CA VAL A 97 -5.97 15.04 -37.45
C VAL A 97 -6.07 14.18 -36.19
N MET A 98 -5.24 14.48 -35.20
CA MET A 98 -5.25 13.78 -33.91
C MET A 98 -6.50 14.11 -33.10
N THR A 99 -7.40 13.15 -32.98
CA THR A 99 -8.66 13.28 -32.24
C THR A 99 -8.47 12.75 -30.81
N SER A 100 -8.91 13.53 -29.82
CA SER A 100 -8.87 13.11 -28.41
C SER A 100 -9.95 12.07 -28.14
N MET A 101 -9.53 10.83 -27.83
CA MET A 101 -10.40 9.71 -27.49
C MET A 101 -10.70 9.70 -26.00
N THR A 102 -9.68 9.87 -25.16
CA THR A 102 -9.81 9.89 -23.71
C THR A 102 -8.98 11.03 -23.11
N ARG A 103 -9.54 11.72 -22.14
CA ARG A 103 -8.85 12.73 -21.36
C ARG A 103 -9.27 12.62 -19.91
N SER A 104 -8.46 11.90 -19.14
CA SER A 104 -8.70 11.70 -17.72
C SER A 104 -7.83 12.61 -16.86
N ARG A 105 -8.40 13.11 -15.78
CA ARG A 105 -7.74 13.96 -14.79
C ARG A 105 -8.14 13.48 -13.41
N SER A 106 -7.16 13.11 -12.59
CA SER A 106 -7.39 12.69 -11.22
C SER A 106 -6.55 13.52 -10.27
N LYS A 107 -7.13 13.88 -9.13
CA LYS A 107 -6.45 14.53 -8.00
C LYS A 107 -6.79 13.79 -6.72
N VAL A 108 -5.76 13.49 -5.95
CA VAL A 108 -5.89 12.86 -4.64
C VAL A 108 -5.14 13.71 -3.63
N ASN A 109 -5.82 14.07 -2.55
CA ASN A 109 -5.21 14.67 -1.37
C ASN A 109 -5.43 13.74 -0.21
N THR A 110 -4.37 13.38 0.50
CA THR A 110 -4.44 12.53 1.69
C THR A 110 -3.72 13.21 2.83
N PHE A 111 -4.44 13.40 3.93
CA PHE A 111 -3.86 13.73 5.24
C PHE A 111 -3.82 12.48 6.08
N TYR A 112 -2.74 12.25 6.79
CA TYR A 112 -2.65 11.10 7.68
C TYR A 112 -1.91 11.42 8.97
N GLY A 113 -2.27 10.69 10.01
CA GLY A 113 -1.57 10.63 11.28
C GLY A 113 -1.43 9.18 11.71
N GLN A 114 -0.29 8.84 12.27
CA GLN A 114 0.01 7.50 12.78
C GLN A 114 0.82 7.61 14.06
N THR A 115 0.50 6.75 15.04
CA THR A 115 1.30 6.59 16.24
C THR A 115 1.49 5.10 16.54
N GLU A 116 2.65 4.76 17.07
CA GLU A 116 3.00 3.41 17.50
C GLU A 116 3.82 3.47 18.77
N GLY A 117 3.40 2.70 19.76
CA GLY A 117 4.11 2.50 21.03
C GLY A 117 4.58 1.07 21.15
N GLU A 118 5.82 0.88 21.56
CA GLU A 118 6.43 -0.40 21.88
C GLU A 118 6.82 -0.41 23.37
N TYR A 119 6.55 -1.51 24.06
CA TYR A 119 6.93 -1.70 25.46
C TYR A 119 7.56 -3.07 25.67
N TYR A 120 8.78 -3.09 26.21
CA TYR A 120 9.57 -4.29 26.46
C TYR A 120 9.52 -4.68 27.92
N ILE A 121 9.13 -5.92 28.23
CA ILE A 121 9.22 -6.50 29.57
C ILE A 121 10.31 -7.56 29.59
N GLY A 122 11.45 -7.17 30.15
CA GLY A 122 12.67 -7.97 30.10
C GLY A 122 13.08 -8.24 28.64
N ARG A 123 13.59 -9.46 28.38
CA ARG A 123 14.01 -9.90 27.03
C ARG A 123 12.98 -10.80 26.33
N LYS A 124 11.85 -11.08 26.99
CA LYS A 124 10.90 -12.11 26.55
C LYS A 124 9.61 -11.58 25.97
N TRP A 125 9.20 -10.37 26.35
CA TRP A 125 7.93 -9.81 25.94
C TRP A 125 8.09 -8.47 25.25
N LEU A 126 7.39 -8.32 24.13
CA LEU A 126 7.19 -7.05 23.44
C LEU A 126 5.69 -6.84 23.25
N PHE A 127 5.20 -5.73 23.75
CA PHE A 127 3.84 -5.25 23.49
C PHE A 127 3.91 -4.07 22.54
N THR A 128 3.06 -4.07 21.52
CA THR A 128 2.95 -2.97 20.56
C THR A 128 1.49 -2.53 20.50
N ALA A 129 1.28 -1.23 20.47
CA ALA A 129 -0.03 -0.64 20.18
C ALA A 129 0.14 0.43 19.12
N SER A 130 -0.74 0.44 18.11
CA SER A 130 -0.71 1.45 17.06
C SER A 130 -2.10 1.98 16.74
N ALA A 131 -2.15 3.23 16.30
CA ALA A 131 -3.34 3.86 15.76
C ALA A 131 -2.98 4.69 14.55
N SER A 132 -3.85 4.72 13.54
CA SER A 132 -3.70 5.57 12.39
C SER A 132 -5.02 6.15 11.92
N VAL A 133 -4.95 7.34 11.33
CA VAL A 133 -6.06 8.00 10.66
C VAL A 133 -5.60 8.46 9.29
N HIS A 134 -6.42 8.22 8.28
CA HIS A 134 -6.23 8.72 6.92
C HIS A 134 -7.51 9.44 6.49
N GLN A 135 -7.36 10.63 5.94
CA GLN A 135 -8.44 11.38 5.31
C GLN A 135 -8.11 11.58 3.84
N HIS A 136 -8.87 10.92 2.99
CA HIS A 136 -8.72 11.00 1.53
C HIS A 136 -9.76 11.93 0.93
N PHE A 137 -9.32 12.75 -0.03
CA PHE A 137 -10.18 13.54 -0.92
C PHE A 137 -9.76 13.23 -2.35
N VAL A 138 -10.68 12.60 -3.08
CA VAL A 138 -10.45 12.14 -4.45
C VAL A 138 -11.38 12.87 -5.40
N GLU A 139 -10.83 13.43 -6.45
CA GLU A 139 -11.56 13.99 -7.58
C GLU A 139 -11.03 13.32 -8.86
N SER A 140 -11.90 12.65 -9.58
CA SER A 140 -11.61 12.04 -10.87
C SER A 140 -12.58 12.56 -11.90
N ARG A 141 -12.09 12.95 -13.08
CA ARG A 141 -12.90 13.45 -14.20
C ARG A 141 -12.38 12.89 -15.49
N ASP A 142 -13.28 12.29 -16.26
CA ASP A 142 -13.06 11.87 -17.62
C ASP A 142 -13.85 12.76 -18.58
N LYS A 143 -13.13 13.34 -19.54
CA LYS A 143 -13.70 14.10 -20.64
C LYS A 143 -13.71 13.21 -21.88
N ASN A 144 -14.63 13.43 -22.78
CA ASN A 144 -14.77 12.69 -24.04
C ASN A 144 -15.34 11.27 -23.91
N ILE A 145 -16.01 10.92 -22.80
CA ILE A 145 -16.83 9.70 -22.77
C ILE A 145 -18.04 9.93 -23.70
N ILE A 146 -18.21 9.01 -24.64
CA ILE A 146 -19.36 9.04 -25.57
C ILE A 146 -20.55 8.42 -24.83
N ARG A 147 -21.63 9.19 -24.67
CA ARG A 147 -22.92 8.71 -24.14
C ARG A 147 -23.64 7.86 -25.17
N GLN A 148 -24.66 7.12 -24.73
CA GLN A 148 -25.55 6.35 -25.60
C GLN A 148 -26.26 7.22 -26.66
N ASP A 149 -26.44 8.52 -26.36
CA ASP A 149 -27.01 9.51 -27.29
C ASP A 149 -25.99 10.07 -28.31
N GLY A 150 -24.75 9.55 -28.33
CA GLY A 150 -23.66 10.00 -29.18
C GLY A 150 -22.95 11.29 -28.73
N ASN A 151 -23.43 11.95 -27.68
CA ASN A 151 -22.83 13.19 -27.20
C ASN A 151 -21.63 12.94 -26.29
N LYS A 152 -20.58 13.77 -26.40
CA LYS A 152 -19.46 13.75 -25.46
C LYS A 152 -19.89 14.32 -24.10
N ALA A 153 -19.60 13.58 -23.04
CA ALA A 153 -19.87 14.01 -21.67
C ALA A 153 -18.60 14.13 -20.86
N VAL A 154 -18.64 14.99 -19.85
CA VAL A 154 -17.71 14.98 -18.72
C VAL A 154 -18.33 14.13 -17.64
N VAL A 155 -17.69 13.03 -17.29
CA VAL A 155 -18.11 12.17 -16.17
C VAL A 155 -17.02 12.12 -15.14
N GLY A 156 -17.38 11.88 -13.89
CA GLY A 156 -16.41 11.77 -12.82
C GLY A 156 -17.08 11.78 -11.47
N TYR A 157 -16.24 11.71 -10.43
CA TYR A 157 -16.71 11.79 -9.06
C TYR A 157 -15.78 12.66 -8.22
N LYS A 158 -16.34 13.18 -7.11
CA LYS A 158 -15.60 13.84 -6.06
C LYS A 158 -16.08 13.28 -4.74
N LYS A 159 -15.20 12.58 -4.04
CA LYS A 159 -15.53 11.87 -2.80
C LYS A 159 -14.43 12.02 -1.77
N GLY A 160 -14.83 12.03 -0.50
CA GLY A 160 -13.92 11.89 0.62
C GLY A 160 -14.18 10.61 1.38
N ARG A 161 -13.14 10.05 2.01
CA ARG A 161 -13.25 8.91 2.90
C ARG A 161 -12.26 9.03 4.04
N THR A 162 -12.77 8.84 5.27
CA THR A 162 -11.96 8.69 6.47
C THR A 162 -11.68 7.22 6.69
N GLU A 163 -10.46 6.88 7.01
CA GLU A 163 -10.04 5.53 7.37
C GLU A 163 -9.35 5.60 8.72
N LEU A 164 -9.78 4.76 9.66
CA LEU A 164 -9.14 4.58 10.96
C LEU A 164 -8.64 3.16 11.09
N SER A 165 -7.53 2.99 11.76
CA SER A 165 -7.02 1.67 12.13
C SER A 165 -6.43 1.73 13.53
N GLY A 166 -6.77 0.74 14.34
CA GLY A 166 -6.15 0.48 15.63
C GLY A 166 -5.66 -0.95 15.70
N SER A 167 -4.46 -1.17 16.24
CA SER A 167 -3.96 -2.51 16.47
C SER A 167 -3.20 -2.63 17.78
N THR A 168 -3.24 -3.83 18.36
CA THR A 168 -2.40 -4.20 19.48
C THR A 168 -1.78 -5.57 19.21
N SER A 169 -0.56 -5.76 19.70
CA SER A 169 0.11 -7.05 19.61
C SER A 169 0.88 -7.38 20.88
N ALA A 170 1.01 -8.68 21.13
CA ALA A 170 1.88 -9.23 22.16
C ALA A 170 2.78 -10.28 21.52
N LYS A 171 4.08 -10.07 21.59
CA LYS A 171 5.09 -11.04 21.17
C LYS A 171 5.76 -11.63 22.40
N TRP A 172 5.81 -12.96 22.46
CA TRP A 172 6.48 -13.72 23.51
C TRP A 172 7.60 -14.57 22.93
N GLN A 173 8.79 -14.40 23.47
CA GLN A 173 9.99 -15.14 23.09
C GLN A 173 10.60 -15.77 24.33
N PRO A 174 10.11 -16.95 24.76
CA PRO A 174 10.54 -17.59 26.01
C PRO A 174 12.04 -17.94 26.02
N ASN A 175 12.59 -18.22 24.85
CA ASN A 175 13.99 -18.55 24.63
C ASN A 175 14.41 -18.18 23.20
N GLU A 176 15.68 -18.36 22.87
CA GLU A 176 16.25 -18.05 21.55
C GLU A 176 15.74 -18.92 20.38
N ARG A 177 14.96 -19.97 20.68
CA ARG A 177 14.50 -20.93 19.69
C ARG A 177 13.04 -20.82 19.32
N MET A 178 12.26 -20.09 20.07
CA MET A 178 10.79 -20.07 19.91
C MET A 178 10.27 -18.66 20.06
N GLY A 179 9.41 -18.26 19.15
CA GLY A 179 8.66 -17.03 19.16
C GLY A 179 7.18 -17.27 18.92
N MET A 180 6.33 -16.51 19.61
CA MET A 180 4.89 -16.46 19.39
C MET A 180 4.43 -15.02 19.37
N SER A 181 3.46 -14.69 18.53
CA SER A 181 2.80 -13.39 18.58
C SER A 181 1.32 -13.47 18.27
N VAL A 182 0.57 -12.64 18.95
CA VAL A 182 -0.86 -12.41 18.70
C VAL A 182 -1.02 -10.94 18.30
N VAL A 183 -1.80 -10.70 17.27
CA VAL A 183 -2.16 -9.36 16.81
C VAL A 183 -3.67 -9.27 16.77
N LEU A 184 -4.20 -8.17 17.27
CA LEU A 184 -5.61 -7.81 17.19
C LEU A 184 -5.70 -6.46 16.49
N ARG A 185 -6.50 -6.35 15.44
CA ARG A 185 -6.69 -5.12 14.67
C ARG A 185 -8.17 -4.87 14.43
N GLU A 186 -8.53 -3.61 14.38
CA GLU A 186 -9.85 -3.15 13.95
C GLU A 186 -9.68 -1.94 13.05
N GLU A 187 -10.51 -1.83 12.01
CA GLU A 187 -10.43 -0.80 10.98
C GLU A 187 -11.82 -0.21 10.71
N MET A 188 -11.83 1.06 10.30
CA MET A 188 -13.03 1.75 9.84
C MET A 188 -12.75 2.40 8.48
N TYR A 189 -13.69 2.24 7.56
CA TYR A 189 -13.67 2.83 6.23
C TYR A 189 -14.97 3.63 5.99
N GLY A 190 -14.86 4.95 6.04
CA GLY A 190 -16.02 5.83 6.05
C GLY A 190 -16.79 5.69 7.37
N ASP A 191 -17.95 5.07 7.32
CA ASP A 191 -18.82 4.77 8.47
C ASP A 191 -18.88 3.28 8.84
N LYS A 192 -18.09 2.43 8.13
CA LYS A 192 -18.16 0.97 8.25
C LYS A 192 -16.97 0.43 9.02
N TRP A 193 -17.20 -0.19 10.16
CA TRP A 193 -16.20 -0.89 10.95
C TRP A 193 -16.01 -2.33 10.48
N THR A 194 -14.78 -2.82 10.57
CA THR A 194 -14.51 -4.26 10.46
C THR A 194 -14.92 -4.94 11.77
N PRO A 195 -15.27 -6.23 11.76
CA PRO A 195 -15.11 -7.07 12.94
C PRO A 195 -13.63 -7.14 13.34
N LEU A 196 -13.37 -7.54 14.58
CA LEU A 196 -12.01 -7.78 15.04
C LEU A 196 -11.23 -8.69 14.08
N ILE A 197 -10.01 -8.28 13.76
CA ILE A 197 -9.10 -8.93 12.81
C ILE A 197 -7.96 -9.56 13.61
N PRO A 198 -8.08 -10.83 14.00
CA PRO A 198 -7.03 -11.54 14.71
C PRO A 198 -5.99 -12.09 13.76
N ALA A 199 -4.74 -12.15 14.22
CA ALA A 199 -3.67 -12.92 13.62
C ALA A 199 -2.82 -13.57 14.71
N PHE A 200 -2.37 -14.80 14.45
CA PHE A 200 -1.48 -15.56 15.30
C PHE A 200 -0.29 -16.05 14.51
N PHE A 201 0.89 -15.94 15.08
CA PHE A 201 2.15 -16.37 14.49
C PHE A 201 2.95 -17.19 15.50
N ILE A 202 3.58 -18.25 15.02
CA ILE A 202 4.52 -19.05 15.80
C ILE A 202 5.71 -19.41 14.92
N ASP A 203 6.89 -19.34 15.48
CA ASP A 203 8.12 -19.82 14.87
C ASP A 203 9.00 -20.55 15.87
N GLY A 204 9.81 -21.48 15.37
CA GLY A 204 10.68 -22.24 16.23
C GLY A 204 11.81 -22.96 15.50
N VAL A 205 12.99 -22.98 16.14
CA VAL A 205 14.15 -23.73 15.68
C VAL A 205 14.06 -25.16 16.22
N VAL A 206 13.79 -26.13 15.33
CA VAL A 206 13.60 -27.53 15.68
C VAL A 206 14.89 -28.35 15.64
N SER A 207 15.88 -27.90 14.87
CA SER A 207 17.19 -28.53 14.81
C SER A 207 18.31 -27.50 14.74
N LYS A 208 19.24 -27.56 15.72
CA LYS A 208 20.43 -26.70 15.71
C LYS A 208 21.48 -27.14 14.68
N LYS A 209 21.64 -28.46 14.47
CA LYS A 209 22.65 -28.98 13.55
C LYS A 209 22.36 -28.62 12.10
N GLY A 210 21.10 -28.63 11.70
CA GLY A 210 20.68 -28.26 10.34
C GLY A 210 20.08 -26.84 10.28
N ASN A 211 20.13 -26.08 11.37
CA ASN A 211 19.50 -24.76 11.48
C ASN A 211 18.07 -24.76 10.87
N VAL A 212 17.28 -25.80 11.21
CA VAL A 212 15.94 -25.97 10.70
C VAL A 212 14.97 -25.14 11.53
N MET A 213 14.30 -24.21 10.87
CA MET A 213 13.25 -23.38 11.46
C MET A 213 11.91 -23.78 10.88
N LEU A 214 10.89 -23.90 11.73
CA LEU A 214 9.49 -24.02 11.35
C LEU A 214 8.77 -22.71 11.70
N LYS A 215 7.80 -22.30 10.88
CA LYS A 215 6.91 -21.17 11.12
C LYS A 215 5.51 -21.49 10.70
N ALA A 216 4.53 -20.98 11.42
CA ALA A 216 3.13 -21.07 11.04
C ALA A 216 2.40 -19.79 11.40
N SER A 217 1.39 -19.45 10.62
CA SER A 217 0.51 -18.33 10.90
C SER A 217 -0.92 -18.61 10.50
N VAL A 218 -1.85 -17.96 11.19
CA VAL A 218 -3.24 -17.84 10.81
C VAL A 218 -3.68 -16.41 10.99
N SER A 219 -4.31 -15.83 9.97
CA SER A 219 -4.79 -14.47 10.01
C SER A 219 -6.13 -14.29 9.35
N ARG A 220 -6.94 -13.42 9.89
CA ARG A 220 -8.14 -12.92 9.25
C ARG A 220 -7.80 -11.65 8.47
N ASN A 221 -8.36 -11.51 7.26
CA ASN A 221 -8.12 -10.36 6.40
C ASN A 221 -9.44 -9.76 5.93
N PHE A 222 -9.44 -8.44 5.70
CA PHE A 222 -10.55 -7.70 5.12
C PHE A 222 -10.02 -6.82 4.01
N ARG A 223 -10.82 -6.66 2.96
CA ARG A 223 -10.58 -5.69 1.89
C ARG A 223 -11.85 -4.90 1.65
N PHE A 224 -11.74 -3.58 1.77
CA PHE A 224 -12.80 -2.67 1.37
C PHE A 224 -12.61 -2.23 -0.08
N PRO A 225 -13.69 -2.03 -0.83
CA PRO A 225 -13.62 -1.46 -2.17
C PRO A 225 -12.93 -0.10 -2.16
N THR A 226 -12.11 0.15 -3.16
CA THR A 226 -11.51 1.47 -3.37
C THR A 226 -12.57 2.50 -3.79
N LEU A 227 -12.27 3.79 -3.70
CA LEU A 227 -13.18 4.82 -4.20
C LEU A 227 -13.40 4.70 -5.72
N ASN A 228 -12.43 4.16 -6.46
CA ASN A 228 -12.58 3.85 -7.87
C ASN A 228 -13.54 2.69 -8.11
N ASP A 229 -13.42 1.60 -7.35
CA ASP A 229 -14.33 0.45 -7.47
C ASP A 229 -15.78 0.87 -7.23
N LEU A 230 -15.99 1.84 -6.32
CA LEU A 230 -17.33 2.31 -5.97
C LEU A 230 -17.90 3.36 -6.93
N TYR A 231 -17.07 4.29 -7.44
CA TYR A 231 -17.57 5.53 -8.05
C TYR A 231 -17.01 5.83 -9.43
N PHE A 232 -16.09 5.02 -9.96
CA PHE A 232 -15.59 5.21 -11.31
C PHE A 232 -16.71 4.96 -12.33
N LEU A 233 -16.88 5.87 -13.29
CA LEU A 233 -17.84 5.70 -14.37
C LEU A 233 -17.10 5.44 -15.68
N PRO A 234 -17.50 4.39 -16.44
CA PRO A 234 -18.81 3.68 -16.38
C PRO A 234 -18.86 2.41 -15.52
N GLY A 235 -17.80 2.00 -14.83
CA GLY A 235 -17.68 0.66 -14.25
C GLY A 235 -17.79 0.55 -12.73
N GLY A 236 -17.91 1.66 -11.97
CA GLY A 236 -17.97 1.61 -10.52
C GLY A 236 -19.35 1.13 -10.01
N ASN A 237 -19.34 0.41 -8.88
CA ASN A 237 -20.56 -0.06 -8.21
C ASN A 237 -20.54 0.37 -6.72
N PRO A 238 -21.42 1.33 -6.32
CA PRO A 238 -21.49 1.79 -4.94
C PRO A 238 -21.93 0.73 -3.93
N ASP A 239 -22.57 -0.35 -4.40
CA ASP A 239 -23.11 -1.43 -3.57
C ASP A 239 -22.11 -2.56 -3.31
N LEU A 240 -20.87 -2.43 -3.78
CA LEU A 240 -19.82 -3.42 -3.52
C LEU A 240 -19.63 -3.59 -2.01
N LYS A 241 -19.61 -4.87 -1.62
CA LYS A 241 -19.36 -5.28 -0.25
C LYS A 241 -17.86 -5.44 0.01
N ARG A 242 -17.50 -5.45 1.28
CA ARG A 242 -16.15 -5.81 1.70
C ARG A 242 -15.93 -7.31 1.51
N GLU A 243 -14.74 -7.67 1.09
CA GLU A 243 -14.26 -9.05 1.09
C GLU A 243 -13.72 -9.39 2.49
N SER A 244 -13.86 -10.62 2.94
CA SER A 244 -13.24 -11.13 4.15
C SER A 244 -12.70 -12.53 3.94
N GLY A 245 -11.57 -12.84 4.55
CA GLY A 245 -10.97 -14.15 4.38
C GLY A 245 -10.09 -14.56 5.54
N TRP A 246 -9.74 -15.85 5.55
CA TRP A 246 -8.73 -16.42 6.42
C TRP A 246 -7.58 -16.92 5.56
N THR A 247 -6.36 -16.63 6.02
CA THR A 247 -5.13 -17.12 5.41
C THR A 247 -4.37 -17.95 6.43
N TYR A 248 -3.86 -19.08 5.97
CA TYR A 248 -3.07 -20.04 6.73
C TYR A 248 -1.74 -20.21 6.01
N ASP A 249 -0.64 -20.13 6.76
CA ASP A 249 0.70 -20.33 6.24
C ASP A 249 1.46 -21.29 7.13
N VAL A 250 2.19 -22.23 6.51
CA VAL A 250 3.14 -23.10 7.18
C VAL A 250 4.41 -23.14 6.36
N GLY A 251 5.54 -22.90 7.00
CA GLY A 251 6.82 -22.86 6.33
C GLY A 251 7.92 -23.57 7.11
N SER A 252 8.88 -24.10 6.37
CA SER A 252 10.12 -24.61 6.90
C SER A 252 11.30 -24.00 6.14
N SER A 253 12.36 -23.66 6.84
CA SER A 253 13.62 -23.24 6.24
C SER A 253 14.77 -23.98 6.91
N PHE A 254 15.82 -24.24 6.15
CA PHE A 254 17.05 -24.86 6.67
C PHE A 254 18.27 -24.16 6.10
N ALA A 255 19.36 -24.19 6.87
CA ALA A 255 20.65 -23.75 6.44
C ALA A 255 21.70 -24.74 6.97
N MET A 256 22.37 -25.44 6.08
CA MET A 256 23.38 -26.45 6.39
C MET A 256 24.66 -26.13 5.63
N GLY A 257 25.79 -26.41 6.22
CA GLY A 257 27.06 -26.19 5.57
C GLY A 257 28.23 -26.34 6.52
N LYS A 258 29.41 -26.25 5.94
CA LYS A 258 30.69 -26.16 6.67
C LYS A 258 31.30 -24.81 6.33
N GLU A 259 31.56 -24.04 7.38
CA GLU A 259 32.10 -22.69 7.28
C GLU A 259 33.31 -22.68 6.30
N ASP A 260 33.30 -21.72 5.36
CA ASP A 260 34.29 -21.52 4.31
C ASP A 260 34.48 -22.66 3.25
N VAL A 261 33.62 -23.68 3.27
CA VAL A 261 33.70 -24.78 2.30
C VAL A 261 32.46 -24.88 1.41
N TYR A 262 31.29 -24.96 1.99
CA TYR A 262 29.99 -24.98 1.28
C TYR A 262 28.84 -24.59 2.19
N SER A 263 27.80 -24.03 1.60
CA SER A 263 26.54 -23.75 2.29
C SER A 263 25.33 -24.14 1.44
N TRP A 264 24.34 -24.73 2.07
CA TRP A 264 23.07 -25.08 1.47
C TRP A 264 21.95 -24.41 2.25
N THR A 265 21.12 -23.64 1.56
CA THR A 265 19.93 -23.04 2.13
C THR A 265 18.70 -23.44 1.32
N GLY A 266 17.61 -23.66 1.97
CA GLY A 266 16.36 -23.97 1.30
C GLY A 266 15.16 -23.59 2.15
N SER A 267 14.02 -23.39 1.50
CA SER A 267 12.73 -23.14 2.18
C SER A 267 11.60 -23.77 1.40
N ILE A 268 10.60 -24.25 2.14
CA ILE A 268 9.33 -24.74 1.62
C ILE A 268 8.24 -23.98 2.38
N ASN A 269 7.30 -23.39 1.65
CA ASN A 269 6.16 -22.70 2.24
C ASN A 269 4.88 -23.20 1.56
N TRP A 270 3.90 -23.53 2.38
CA TRP A 270 2.54 -23.82 1.97
C TRP A 270 1.64 -22.69 2.49
N PHE A 271 0.71 -22.25 1.67
CA PHE A 271 -0.31 -21.28 2.05
C PHE A 271 -1.66 -21.68 1.49
N ASP A 272 -2.70 -21.30 2.20
CA ASP A 272 -4.09 -21.45 1.77
C ASP A 272 -4.88 -20.21 2.17
N SER A 273 -5.80 -19.77 1.32
CA SER A 273 -6.60 -18.57 1.56
C SER A 273 -8.05 -18.80 1.11
N HIS A 274 -8.96 -18.62 2.06
CA HIS A 274 -10.40 -18.67 1.82
C HIS A 274 -10.99 -17.28 1.94
N VAL A 275 -11.44 -16.72 0.82
CA VAL A 275 -12.07 -15.40 0.74
C VAL A 275 -13.55 -15.55 0.46
N LYS A 276 -14.37 -14.72 1.12
CA LYS A 276 -15.82 -14.62 0.94
C LYS A 276 -16.20 -13.15 0.79
N ASP A 277 -17.20 -12.92 -0.08
CA ASP A 277 -17.85 -11.62 -0.29
C ASP A 277 -18.87 -11.32 0.82
#